data_f9798e9ff127c3f43db64ad5e7abdaa7
#
_entry.id   f9798e9ff127c3f43db64ad5e7abdaa7
#
_cell.length_a   1.000
_cell.length_b   1.000
_cell.length_c   1.000
_cell.angle_alpha   90.00
_cell.angle_beta   90.00
_cell.angle_gamma   90.00
#
_symmetry.space_group_name_H-M   'P 1'
#
loop_
_entity.id
_entity.type
_entity.pdbx_description
1 polymer ?
#
loop_
_entity_poly.entity_id
_entity_poly.type
_entity_poly.pdbx_seq_one_letter_code
_entity_poly.pdbx_strand_id
1 'polypeptide(L)'
;MPQLEGGCHCGNITVRVELERAPDAYAPRACDCEFCRRHGAAWVSDPQGSLLIQIRDEADAGRYAQGDRLAEMVLCRNCGVLVSALWREQRLYGVVNANALAQRGAFADTKPVSPRTLSADAKRSRWQSIWFAQVTVAALERASRDR
;
A
#
# COMPACT_ATOMS: atom_id res chain seq x y z
N MET A 1 12.15 2.27 15.90
CA MET A 1 10.98 1.80 15.15
C MET A 1 11.42 0.79 14.10
N PRO A 2 10.73 -0.36 14.03
CA PRO A 2 11.07 -1.33 13.01
C PRO A 2 10.92 -0.77 11.61
N GLN A 3 11.87 -1.10 10.75
CA GLN A 3 11.83 -0.72 9.33
C GLN A 3 11.67 -1.97 8.48
N LEU A 4 10.73 -1.93 7.56
CA LEU A 4 10.50 -3.00 6.60
C LEU A 4 10.68 -2.44 5.20
N GLU A 5 11.00 -3.30 4.26
CA GLU A 5 11.14 -2.88 2.88
C GLU A 5 10.68 -3.96 1.92
N GLY A 6 10.40 -3.54 0.72
CA GLY A 6 9.94 -4.42 -0.32
C GLY A 6 9.62 -3.65 -1.58
N GLY A 7 8.63 -4.11 -2.30
CA GLY A 7 8.20 -3.48 -3.53
C GLY A 7 7.68 -4.47 -4.53
N CYS A 8 7.63 -4.06 -5.79
CA CYS A 8 7.21 -4.96 -6.85
C CYS A 8 8.35 -5.91 -7.23
N HIS A 9 8.01 -6.95 -7.96
CA HIS A 9 8.97 -8.01 -8.27
C HIS A 9 10.15 -7.52 -9.11
N CYS A 10 9.92 -6.64 -10.07
CA CYS A 10 10.99 -6.17 -10.94
C CYS A 10 11.81 -5.01 -10.35
N GLY A 11 11.37 -4.46 -9.20
CA GLY A 11 12.10 -3.39 -8.54
C GLY A 11 11.76 -1.98 -9.00
N ASN A 12 10.85 -1.82 -9.94
CA ASN A 12 10.47 -0.48 -10.40
C ASN A 12 9.80 0.35 -9.31
N ILE A 13 9.03 -0.31 -8.45
CA ILE A 13 8.37 0.34 -7.31
C ILE A 13 8.93 -0.31 -6.05
N THR A 14 9.52 0.50 -5.19
CA THR A 14 10.04 0.03 -3.91
C THR A 14 9.34 0.76 -2.78
N VAL A 15 9.26 0.12 -1.62
CA VAL A 15 8.64 0.71 -0.45
C VAL A 15 9.54 0.55 0.76
N ARG A 16 9.46 1.54 1.64
CA ARG A 16 10.06 1.48 2.98
C ARG A 16 8.99 1.86 3.97
N VAL A 17 8.86 1.03 4.99
CA VAL A 17 7.81 1.16 5.99
C VAL A 17 8.46 1.28 7.36
N GLU A 18 8.00 2.24 8.16
CA GLU A 18 8.36 2.31 9.58
C GLU A 18 7.11 2.05 10.39
N LEU A 19 7.21 1.15 11.36
CA LEU A 19 6.11 0.80 12.25
C LEU A 19 6.46 1.22 13.67
N GLU A 20 5.43 1.58 14.44
CA GLU A 20 5.62 1.93 15.86
C GLU A 20 6.01 0.72 16.70
N ARG A 21 5.49 -0.45 16.34
CA ARG A 21 5.70 -1.69 17.09
C ARG A 21 6.26 -2.78 16.20
N ALA A 22 6.62 -3.92 16.80
CA ALA A 22 7.14 -5.06 16.05
C ALA A 22 6.08 -5.57 15.05
N PRO A 23 6.50 -6.13 13.91
CA PRO A 23 5.54 -6.59 12.89
C PRO A 23 4.48 -7.56 13.40
N ASP A 24 4.81 -8.42 14.36
CA ASP A 24 3.86 -9.39 14.90
C ASP A 24 2.72 -8.73 15.70
N ALA A 25 2.81 -7.44 15.97
CA ALA A 25 1.70 -6.69 16.56
C ALA A 25 0.63 -6.28 15.54
N TYR A 26 0.87 -6.53 14.25
CA TYR A 26 -0.04 -6.16 13.17
C TYR A 26 -0.54 -7.40 12.44
N ALA A 27 -1.86 -7.49 12.27
CA ALA A 27 -2.48 -8.54 11.46
C ALA A 27 -2.84 -7.93 10.11
N PRO A 28 -2.22 -8.39 9.00
CA PRO A 28 -2.60 -7.89 7.68
C PRO A 28 -4.09 -8.12 7.43
N ARG A 29 -4.71 -7.17 6.77
CA ARG A 29 -6.16 -7.20 6.51
C ARG A 29 -6.43 -7.66 5.09
N ALA A 30 -7.01 -8.85 4.95
CA ALA A 30 -7.41 -9.38 3.65
C ALA A 30 -8.78 -8.79 3.30
N CYS A 31 -8.79 -7.77 2.45
CA CYS A 31 -10.01 -7.13 1.98
C CYS A 31 -10.73 -8.08 1.02
N ASP A 32 -12.03 -8.26 1.21
CA ASP A 32 -12.82 -9.21 0.42
C ASP A 32 -13.49 -8.59 -0.81
N CYS A 33 -13.17 -7.34 -1.16
CA CYS A 33 -13.67 -6.77 -2.41
C CYS A 33 -13.11 -7.57 -3.60
N GLU A 34 -13.78 -7.50 -4.74
CA GLU A 34 -13.38 -8.30 -5.91
C GLU A 34 -11.94 -8.03 -6.33
N PHE A 35 -11.53 -6.78 -6.33
CA PHE A 35 -10.18 -6.41 -6.75
C PHE A 35 -9.11 -6.99 -5.82
N CYS A 36 -9.26 -6.75 -4.52
CA CYS A 36 -8.27 -7.22 -3.53
C CYS A 36 -8.24 -8.75 -3.47
N ARG A 37 -9.41 -9.38 -3.57
CA ARG A 37 -9.50 -10.84 -3.55
C ARG A 37 -8.76 -11.46 -4.73
N ARG A 38 -8.86 -10.85 -5.92
CA ARG A 38 -8.19 -11.37 -7.11
C ARG A 38 -6.66 -11.26 -7.01
N HIS A 39 -6.18 -10.28 -6.25
CA HIS A 39 -4.74 -10.12 -5.99
C HIS A 39 -4.26 -10.88 -4.76
N GLY A 40 -5.17 -11.40 -3.95
CA GLY A 40 -4.77 -11.96 -2.66
C GLY A 40 -4.15 -10.92 -1.75
N ALA A 41 -4.59 -9.67 -1.86
CA ALA A 41 -3.98 -8.56 -1.13
C ALA A 41 -4.27 -8.64 0.35
N ALA A 42 -3.27 -8.31 1.16
CA ALA A 42 -3.40 -8.21 2.60
C ALA A 42 -2.73 -6.90 3.04
N TRP A 43 -3.53 -5.99 3.60
CA TRP A 43 -3.10 -4.61 3.82
C TRP A 43 -2.56 -4.41 5.23
N VAL A 44 -1.45 -3.68 5.32
CA VAL A 44 -0.83 -3.28 6.57
C VAL A 44 -0.73 -1.77 6.60
N SER A 45 -0.99 -1.20 7.77
CA SER A 45 -0.81 0.24 7.99
C SER A 45 -0.66 0.53 9.47
N ASP A 46 -0.18 1.74 9.75
CA ASP A 46 0.04 2.22 11.12
C ASP A 46 -0.07 3.75 11.10
N PRO A 47 -1.08 4.33 11.75
CA PRO A 47 -1.22 5.79 11.74
C PRO A 47 -0.05 6.50 12.43
N GLN A 48 0.72 5.80 13.24
CA GLN A 48 1.92 6.33 13.90
C GLN A 48 3.21 6.03 13.13
N GLY A 49 3.11 5.28 12.05
CA GLY A 49 4.27 4.92 11.23
C GLY A 49 4.40 5.80 10.00
N SER A 50 5.20 5.33 9.04
CA SER A 50 5.38 6.04 7.77
C SER A 50 5.55 5.06 6.61
N LEU A 51 5.19 5.54 5.43
CA LEU A 51 5.29 4.79 4.18
C LEU A 51 5.98 5.65 3.13
N LEU A 52 7.10 5.18 2.61
CA LEU A 52 7.80 5.80 1.49
C LEU A 52 7.69 4.88 0.28
N ILE A 53 7.15 5.41 -0.80
CA ILE A 53 7.07 4.71 -2.09
C ILE A 53 8.01 5.40 -3.05
N GLN A 54 8.94 4.65 -3.64
CA GLN A 54 9.88 5.18 -4.64
C GLN A 54 9.62 4.50 -5.96
N ILE A 55 9.50 5.29 -7.01
CA ILE A 55 9.18 4.82 -8.36
C ILE A 55 10.34 5.19 -9.27
N ARG A 56 10.94 4.18 -9.92
CA ARG A 56 12.06 4.39 -10.82
C ARG A 56 11.59 4.95 -12.15
N ASP A 57 10.60 4.31 -12.74
CA ASP A 57 10.01 4.71 -14.01
C ASP A 57 8.53 4.90 -13.83
N GLU A 58 8.09 6.15 -13.86
CA GLU A 58 6.70 6.52 -13.64
C GLU A 58 5.78 5.93 -14.72
N ALA A 59 6.28 5.71 -15.93
CA ALA A 59 5.48 5.12 -17.00
C ALA A 59 5.03 3.69 -16.67
N ASP A 60 5.80 2.97 -15.85
CA ASP A 60 5.47 1.62 -15.44
C ASP A 60 4.80 1.57 -14.06
N ALA A 61 4.44 2.70 -13.50
CA ALA A 61 3.71 2.76 -12.24
C ALA A 61 2.21 2.95 -12.54
N GLY A 62 1.47 1.85 -12.50
CA GLY A 62 0.05 1.86 -12.77
C GLY A 62 -0.77 2.39 -11.60
N ARG A 63 -1.83 3.10 -11.93
CA ARG A 63 -2.81 3.61 -10.96
C ARG A 63 -4.18 3.11 -11.36
N TYR A 64 -4.94 2.61 -10.40
CA TYR A 64 -6.27 2.07 -10.68
C TYR A 64 -7.21 2.39 -9.53
N ALA A 65 -8.36 2.98 -9.85
CA ALA A 65 -9.41 3.26 -8.89
C ALA A 65 -10.63 2.40 -9.23
N GLN A 66 -11.23 1.78 -8.23
CA GLN A 66 -12.38 0.90 -8.41
C GLN A 66 -13.41 1.15 -7.32
N GLY A 67 -14.59 0.55 -7.48
CA GLY A 67 -15.68 0.71 -6.53
C GLY A 67 -16.12 2.17 -6.44
N ASP A 68 -16.12 2.73 -5.25
CA ASP A 68 -16.46 4.14 -5.03
C ASP A 68 -15.34 5.11 -5.45
N ARG A 69 -14.22 4.58 -5.90
CA ARG A 69 -13.09 5.32 -6.46
C ARG A 69 -12.41 6.27 -5.46
N LEU A 70 -12.55 6.02 -4.17
CA LEU A 70 -11.89 6.82 -3.14
C LEU A 70 -10.39 6.55 -3.11
N ALA A 71 -10.00 5.28 -3.14
CA ALA A 71 -8.60 4.89 -3.07
C ALA A 71 -8.07 4.59 -4.47
N GLU A 72 -6.78 4.85 -4.63
CA GLU A 72 -6.05 4.57 -5.85
C GLU A 72 -5.06 3.45 -5.59
N MET A 73 -5.19 2.36 -6.32
CA MET A 73 -4.27 1.23 -6.21
C MET A 73 -3.01 1.54 -7.00
N VAL A 74 -1.85 1.20 -6.43
CA VAL A 74 -0.54 1.40 -7.06
C VAL A 74 0.02 0.03 -7.40
N LEU A 75 0.23 -0.21 -8.67
CA LEU A 75 0.75 -1.50 -9.16
C LEU A 75 1.78 -1.28 -10.25
N CYS A 76 2.67 -2.25 -10.40
CA CYS A 76 3.69 -2.17 -11.43
C CYS A 76 3.11 -2.68 -12.75
N ARG A 77 3.20 -1.87 -13.80
CA ARG A 77 2.74 -2.29 -15.13
C ARG A 77 3.67 -3.31 -15.77
N ASN A 78 4.93 -3.32 -15.35
CA ASN A 78 5.91 -4.25 -15.92
C ASN A 78 5.77 -5.65 -15.34
N CYS A 79 5.73 -5.78 -14.01
CA CYS A 79 5.68 -7.11 -13.39
C CYS A 79 4.31 -7.47 -12.80
N GLY A 80 3.38 -6.52 -12.73
CA GLY A 80 2.01 -6.77 -12.31
C GLY A 80 1.76 -6.80 -10.82
N VAL A 81 2.76 -6.56 -9.98
CA VAL A 81 2.59 -6.67 -8.53
C VAL A 81 1.85 -5.45 -7.98
N LEU A 82 0.81 -5.70 -7.19
CA LEU A 82 0.09 -4.68 -6.44
C LEU A 82 0.86 -4.34 -5.17
N VAL A 83 1.24 -3.07 -5.01
CA VAL A 83 2.15 -2.66 -3.94
C VAL A 83 1.42 -1.91 -2.83
N SER A 84 0.53 -0.98 -3.18
CA SER A 84 -0.02 -0.03 -2.22
C SER A 84 -1.40 0.43 -2.66
N ALA A 85 -2.14 1.02 -1.73
CA ALA A 85 -3.33 1.80 -2.03
C ALA A 85 -3.18 3.16 -1.35
N LEU A 86 -3.56 4.20 -2.04
CA LEU A 86 -3.42 5.59 -1.59
C LEU A 86 -4.77 6.28 -1.58
N TRP A 87 -4.93 7.19 -0.64
CA TRP A 87 -6.14 8.01 -0.54
C TRP A 87 -5.72 9.43 -0.18
N ARG A 88 -6.06 10.38 -1.04
CA ARG A 88 -5.73 11.78 -0.81
C ARG A 88 -6.96 12.53 -0.28
N GLU A 89 -6.76 13.19 0.83
CA GLU A 89 -7.72 14.11 1.41
C GLU A 89 -6.94 15.40 1.69
N GLN A 90 -6.90 15.89 2.92
CA GLN A 90 -6.02 17.01 3.26
C GLN A 90 -4.56 16.62 3.24
N ARG A 91 -4.27 15.35 3.43
CA ARG A 91 -2.96 14.73 3.30
C ARG A 91 -3.07 13.43 2.55
N LEU A 92 -1.95 12.84 2.24
CA LEU A 92 -1.93 11.54 1.58
C LEU A 92 -1.88 10.44 2.64
N TYR A 93 -2.86 9.55 2.58
CA TYR A 93 -2.93 8.34 3.40
C TYR A 93 -2.59 7.13 2.55
N GLY A 94 -2.10 6.07 3.17
CA GLY A 94 -1.78 4.88 2.41
C GLY A 94 -1.74 3.62 3.24
N VAL A 95 -1.80 2.50 2.54
CA VAL A 95 -1.56 1.17 3.08
C VAL A 95 -0.59 0.45 2.16
N VAL A 96 0.09 -0.55 2.67
CA VAL A 96 1.01 -1.35 1.88
C VAL A 96 0.50 -2.80 1.83
N ASN A 97 0.64 -3.43 0.67
CA ASN A 97 0.33 -4.85 0.53
C ASN A 97 1.44 -5.65 1.22
N ALA A 98 1.08 -6.35 2.29
CA ALA A 98 2.05 -7.14 3.05
C ALA A 98 2.79 -8.14 2.16
N ASN A 99 2.12 -8.65 1.11
CA ASN A 99 2.74 -9.60 0.21
C ASN A 99 3.87 -8.99 -0.62
N ALA A 100 3.96 -7.66 -0.69
CA ALA A 100 5.04 -6.96 -1.38
C ALA A 100 6.22 -6.68 -0.46
N LEU A 101 6.13 -7.00 0.83
CA LEU A 101 7.21 -6.77 1.78
C LEU A 101 8.09 -8.00 1.92
N ALA A 102 9.41 -7.76 1.98
CA ALA A 102 10.37 -8.85 2.18
C ALA A 102 10.13 -9.59 3.49
N GLN A 103 9.61 -8.89 4.50
CA GLN A 103 9.36 -9.46 5.83
C GLN A 103 7.92 -9.95 5.98
N ARG A 104 7.30 -10.41 4.91
CA ARG A 104 5.89 -10.86 4.92
C ARG A 104 5.58 -11.82 6.07
N GLY A 105 6.48 -12.73 6.38
CA GLY A 105 6.27 -13.75 7.40
C GLY A 105 6.39 -13.25 8.85
N ALA A 106 6.76 -12.00 9.04
CA ALA A 106 6.95 -11.47 10.40
C ALA A 106 5.66 -10.97 11.04
N PHE A 107 4.60 -10.80 10.25
CA PHE A 107 3.31 -10.29 10.74
C PHE A 107 2.51 -11.37 11.45
N ALA A 108 1.53 -10.94 12.25
CA ALA A 108 0.53 -11.84 12.82
C ALA A 108 -0.37 -12.41 11.70
N ASP A 109 -1.20 -13.38 12.05
CA ASP A 109 -2.08 -14.02 11.09
C ASP A 109 -3.01 -13.02 10.41
N THR A 110 -3.17 -13.18 9.10
CA THR A 110 -4.04 -12.33 8.30
C THR A 110 -5.51 -12.47 8.73
N LYS A 111 -6.21 -11.35 8.77
CA LYS A 111 -7.64 -11.31 9.14
C LYS A 111 -8.49 -10.84 7.98
N PRO A 112 -9.62 -11.49 7.71
CA PRO A 112 -10.53 -11.01 6.67
C PRO A 112 -11.25 -9.73 7.13
N VAL A 113 -11.44 -8.80 6.19
CA VAL A 113 -12.21 -7.57 6.44
C VAL A 113 -13.09 -7.30 5.23
N SER A 114 -14.18 -6.56 5.45
CA SER A 114 -15.20 -6.30 4.42
C SER A 114 -15.48 -4.79 4.29
N PRO A 115 -14.48 -3.98 3.89
CA PRO A 115 -14.72 -2.52 3.74
C PRO A 115 -15.80 -2.22 2.71
N ARG A 116 -16.02 -3.11 1.74
CA ARG A 116 -17.05 -2.93 0.70
C ARG A 116 -18.46 -2.76 1.27
N THR A 117 -18.68 -3.17 2.51
CA THR A 117 -19.98 -3.01 3.17
C THR A 117 -20.16 -1.63 3.79
N LEU A 118 -19.13 -0.82 3.82
CA LEU A 118 -19.15 0.51 4.43
C LEU A 118 -19.55 1.57 3.40
N SER A 119 -20.23 2.63 3.88
CA SER A 119 -20.46 3.81 3.06
C SER A 119 -19.12 4.52 2.79
N ALA A 120 -19.12 5.45 1.82
CA ALA A 120 -17.93 6.25 1.54
C ALA A 120 -17.47 7.02 2.77
N ASP A 121 -18.39 7.62 3.52
CA ASP A 121 -18.04 8.37 4.72
C ASP A 121 -17.46 7.48 5.81
N ALA A 122 -18.04 6.29 5.99
CA ALA A 122 -17.54 5.32 6.97
C ALA A 122 -16.13 4.84 6.59
N LYS A 123 -15.87 4.63 5.30
CA LYS A 123 -14.52 4.27 4.83
C LYS A 123 -13.52 5.37 5.13
N ARG A 124 -13.84 6.63 4.80
CA ARG A 124 -12.94 7.75 5.07
C ARG A 124 -12.60 7.87 6.55
N SER A 125 -13.63 7.76 7.40
CA SER A 125 -13.44 7.84 8.84
C SER A 125 -12.53 6.72 9.35
N ARG A 126 -12.75 5.50 8.87
CA ARG A 126 -11.93 4.35 9.25
C ARG A 126 -10.49 4.50 8.75
N TRP A 127 -10.29 4.86 7.49
CA TRP A 127 -8.96 5.00 6.91
C TRP A 127 -8.16 6.09 7.60
N GLN A 128 -8.81 7.19 7.95
CA GLN A 128 -8.17 8.28 8.66
C GLN A 128 -7.60 7.83 10.01
N SER A 129 -8.22 6.83 10.63
CA SER A 129 -7.78 6.33 11.93
C SER A 129 -6.80 5.17 11.87
N ILE A 130 -6.71 4.43 10.74
CA ILE A 130 -5.89 3.22 10.67
C ILE A 130 -4.81 3.23 9.59
N TRP A 131 -4.95 4.03 8.55
CA TRP A 131 -3.95 4.09 7.47
C TRP A 131 -2.72 4.86 7.89
N PHE A 132 -1.58 4.63 7.22
CA PHE A 132 -0.42 5.51 7.37
C PHE A 132 -0.86 6.93 7.05
N ALA A 133 -0.49 7.86 7.93
CA ALA A 133 -0.80 9.28 7.76
C ALA A 133 0.43 10.08 7.31
N GLN A 134 1.60 9.45 7.26
CA GLN A 134 2.84 10.02 6.74
C GLN A 134 3.26 9.19 5.54
N VAL A 135 2.84 9.62 4.37
CA VAL A 135 3.08 8.90 3.12
C VAL A 135 3.79 9.81 2.14
N THR A 136 4.89 9.32 1.59
CA THR A 136 5.64 10.03 0.56
C THR A 136 5.76 9.15 -0.67
N VAL A 137 5.47 9.72 -1.83
CA VAL A 137 5.68 9.07 -3.11
C VAL A 137 6.72 9.88 -3.87
N ALA A 138 7.86 9.27 -4.19
CA ALA A 138 8.96 9.93 -4.86
C ALA A 138 9.27 9.24 -6.19
N ALA A 139 9.27 10.01 -7.27
CA ALA A 139 9.70 9.53 -8.56
C ALA A 139 11.20 9.77 -8.67
N LEU A 140 11.95 8.72 -9.00
CA LEU A 140 13.40 8.84 -9.18
C LEU A 140 13.70 9.50 -10.51
N GLU A 141 14.90 10.10 -10.59
CA GLU A 141 15.32 10.77 -11.80
C GLU A 141 15.48 9.78 -12.94
N ARG A 142 15.09 10.20 -14.14
CA ARG A 142 15.03 9.33 -15.31
C ARG A 142 16.14 9.61 -16.32
N ALA A 143 17.23 10.19 -15.89
CA ALA A 143 18.34 10.57 -16.79
C ALA A 143 18.85 9.37 -17.60
N SER A 144 18.86 8.20 -16.99
CA SER A 144 19.33 6.99 -17.65
C SER A 144 18.43 6.50 -18.78
N ARG A 145 17.25 7.09 -18.94
CA ARG A 145 16.32 6.71 -20.01
C ARG A 145 16.49 7.51 -21.28
N ASP A 146 17.32 8.48 -21.24
CA ASP A 146 17.57 9.39 -22.36
C ASP A 146 18.69 8.85 -23.23
N ARG A 147 18.41 7.79 -23.95
CA ARG A 147 19.42 7.22 -24.82
C ARG A 147 18.81 6.70 -26.10
#